data_7a5894ab6f023378691ed10116bc4ee0
#
_entry.id   7a5894ab6f023378691ed10116bc4ee0
#
_cell.length_a   1.000
_cell.length_b   1.000
_cell.length_c   1.000
_cell.angle_alpha   90.00
_cell.angle_beta   90.00
_cell.angle_gamma   90.00
#
_symmetry.space_group_name_H-M   'P 1'
#
loop_
_entity.id
_entity.type
_entity.pdbx_description
1 polymer ?
#
loop_
_entity_poly.entity_id
_entity_poly.type
_entity_poly.pdbx_seq_one_letter_code
_entity_poly.pdbx_strand_id
1 'polypeptide(L)'
;MPMAPSTIADEVERYLRTGETDPHHAAWPGNGFMDRANRAHEDLRGGLVREVRRLAEGLSHEPLPQADTVALTRGKVEPMVRGLFPRVEQDEVLATLEKSVVFLTSANIEALLLEHGYDSSAWTLANLHLASLGADLLGEDAPRLVGLSEETTCYVSPDYFAEDDPFADFIVHEAAHIFHNCKRATVGLRETRTKEWLLDIGYRKRETFAYSCEAYARVLERATSPSERRALAADYGSTVRISEERVDPAEVAGIVAEAAAARNGWKIILARCAPTSRPKSALQHLRDSVAAEEAARRR
;
A
#
# COMPACT_ATOMS: atom_id res chain seq x y z
N MET A 1 26.32 15.20 29.50
CA MET A 1 26.74 16.32 28.65
C MET A 1 25.63 16.56 27.63
N PRO A 2 25.20 17.79 27.36
CA PRO A 2 24.30 18.04 26.27
C PRO A 2 24.99 17.59 24.95
N MET A 3 24.32 16.79 24.15
CA MET A 3 24.80 16.45 22.81
C MET A 3 24.94 17.74 21.99
N ALA A 4 26.00 17.83 21.19
CA ALA A 4 26.14 18.92 20.24
C ALA A 4 24.91 18.94 19.31
N PRO A 5 24.42 20.12 18.89
CA PRO A 5 23.33 20.19 17.93
C PRO A 5 23.74 19.49 16.64
N SER A 6 22.82 18.70 16.09
CA SER A 6 22.99 18.02 14.80
C SER A 6 23.20 19.04 13.69
N THR A 7 24.09 18.76 12.75
CA THR A 7 24.28 19.60 11.56
C THR A 7 23.34 19.14 10.42
N ILE A 8 23.17 19.98 9.39
CA ILE A 8 22.40 19.60 8.17
C ILE A 8 22.98 18.32 7.56
N ALA A 9 24.32 18.20 7.52
CA ALA A 9 24.96 17.01 6.96
C ALA A 9 24.64 15.75 7.77
N ASP A 10 24.67 15.83 9.11
CA ASP A 10 24.30 14.71 10.00
C ASP A 10 22.85 14.29 9.81
N GLU A 11 21.93 15.25 9.62
CA GLU A 11 20.51 14.96 9.38
C GLU A 11 20.26 14.32 8.01
N VAL A 12 20.94 14.80 6.96
CA VAL A 12 20.86 14.16 5.62
C VAL A 12 21.41 12.74 5.68
N GLU A 13 22.55 12.51 6.33
CA GLU A 13 23.14 11.18 6.49
C GLU A 13 22.20 10.25 7.28
N ARG A 14 21.61 10.75 8.37
CA ARG A 14 20.64 10.00 9.16
C ARG A 14 19.44 9.60 8.30
N TYR A 15 18.86 10.56 7.55
CA TYR A 15 17.73 10.32 6.67
C TYR A 15 18.07 9.27 5.60
N LEU A 16 19.20 9.38 4.94
CA LEU A 16 19.62 8.40 3.94
C LEU A 16 19.71 6.99 4.53
N ARG A 17 20.20 6.86 5.74
CA ARG A 17 20.37 5.56 6.41
C ARG A 17 19.07 4.97 6.97
N THR A 18 18.14 5.80 7.46
CA THR A 18 17.00 5.34 8.26
C THR A 18 15.63 5.71 7.70
N GLY A 19 15.54 6.63 6.75
CA GLY A 19 14.28 7.23 6.29
C GLY A 19 13.64 8.19 7.30
N GLU A 20 14.26 8.41 8.48
CA GLU A 20 13.72 9.26 9.53
C GLU A 20 14.26 10.69 9.43
N THR A 21 13.40 11.65 9.74
CA THR A 21 13.74 13.07 9.78
C THR A 21 13.50 13.65 11.19
N ASP A 22 14.22 14.73 11.54
CA ASP A 22 13.87 15.50 12.73
C ASP A 22 12.51 16.19 12.50
N PRO A 23 11.47 15.91 13.31
CA PRO A 23 10.14 16.52 13.14
C PRO A 23 10.12 18.04 13.35
N HIS A 24 11.17 18.63 13.93
CA HIS A 24 11.31 20.06 14.14
C HIS A 24 12.24 20.75 13.14
N HIS A 25 12.97 19.98 12.33
CA HIS A 25 13.98 20.45 11.38
C HIS A 25 14.95 21.44 12.00
N ALA A 26 15.42 21.16 13.23
CA ALA A 26 16.17 22.10 14.06
C ALA A 26 17.56 22.44 13.49
N ALA A 27 18.15 21.57 12.67
CA ALA A 27 19.44 21.80 12.01
C ALA A 27 19.37 22.89 10.93
N TRP A 28 18.18 23.14 10.35
CA TRP A 28 18.02 24.10 9.25
C TRP A 28 17.75 25.52 9.74
N PRO A 29 18.41 26.54 9.14
CA PRO A 29 18.14 27.94 9.44
C PRO A 29 16.74 28.33 8.91
N GLY A 30 16.02 29.20 9.63
CA GLY A 30 14.74 29.71 9.16
C GLY A 30 13.98 30.51 10.20
N ASN A 31 13.08 31.38 9.75
CA ASN A 31 12.29 32.29 10.56
C ASN A 31 11.02 31.64 11.15
N GLY A 32 10.87 30.32 11.02
CA GLY A 32 9.74 29.56 11.53
C GLY A 32 9.78 28.13 11.06
N PHE A 33 8.83 27.33 11.55
CA PHE A 33 8.77 25.91 11.23
C PHE A 33 8.70 25.64 9.71
N MET A 34 7.80 26.31 8.99
CA MET A 34 7.61 26.09 7.54
C MET A 34 8.85 26.45 6.71
N ASP A 35 9.57 27.51 7.07
CA ASP A 35 10.80 27.89 6.37
C ASP A 35 11.90 26.84 6.58
N ARG A 36 12.05 26.32 7.81
CA ARG A 36 12.99 25.22 8.09
C ARG A 36 12.57 23.92 7.39
N ALA A 37 11.28 23.58 7.43
CA ALA A 37 10.75 22.35 6.82
C ALA A 37 10.96 22.36 5.29
N ASN A 38 10.72 23.47 4.60
CA ASN A 38 10.94 23.58 3.18
C ASN A 38 12.43 23.38 2.82
N ARG A 39 13.35 24.01 3.55
CA ARG A 39 14.80 23.84 3.34
C ARG A 39 15.26 22.42 3.64
N ALA A 40 14.72 21.81 4.71
CA ALA A 40 15.00 20.44 5.06
C ALA A 40 14.55 19.50 3.91
N HIS A 41 13.34 19.69 3.42
CA HIS A 41 12.81 18.92 2.32
C HIS A 41 13.68 18.99 1.06
N GLU A 42 14.12 20.19 0.66
CA GLU A 42 15.01 20.38 -0.49
C GLU A 42 16.35 19.65 -0.30
N ASP A 43 17.00 19.79 0.86
CA ASP A 43 18.30 19.18 1.13
C ASP A 43 18.21 17.65 1.24
N LEU A 44 17.19 17.13 1.95
CA LEU A 44 16.95 15.69 2.11
C LEU A 44 16.66 15.03 0.77
N ARG A 45 15.79 15.62 -0.07
CA ARG A 45 15.46 15.11 -1.41
C ARG A 45 16.63 15.19 -2.36
N GLY A 46 17.34 16.31 -2.37
CA GLY A 46 18.57 16.45 -3.15
C GLY A 46 19.63 15.43 -2.74
N GLY A 47 19.77 15.16 -1.43
CA GLY A 47 20.63 14.11 -0.90
C GLY A 47 20.21 12.72 -1.39
N LEU A 48 18.91 12.42 -1.27
CA LEU A 48 18.34 11.15 -1.68
C LEU A 48 18.57 10.85 -3.17
N VAL A 49 18.28 11.82 -4.05
CA VAL A 49 18.49 11.65 -5.50
C VAL A 49 19.97 11.43 -5.82
N ARG A 50 20.87 12.16 -5.19
CA ARG A 50 22.33 11.95 -5.41
C ARG A 50 22.76 10.54 -5.00
N GLU A 51 22.28 10.05 -3.88
CA GLU A 51 22.66 8.73 -3.37
C GLU A 51 22.06 7.61 -4.22
N VAL A 52 20.79 7.73 -4.64
CA VAL A 52 20.16 6.77 -5.58
C VAL A 52 20.93 6.71 -6.90
N ARG A 53 21.32 7.84 -7.47
CA ARG A 53 22.17 7.86 -8.69
C ARG A 53 23.48 7.14 -8.48
N ARG A 54 24.14 7.35 -7.34
CA ARG A 54 25.42 6.71 -7.02
C ARG A 54 25.27 5.19 -6.89
N LEU A 55 24.23 4.73 -6.18
CA LEU A 55 24.00 3.30 -5.95
C LEU A 55 23.49 2.58 -7.21
N ALA A 56 22.76 3.28 -8.08
CA ALA A 56 22.23 2.74 -9.33
C ALA A 56 23.21 2.88 -10.51
N GLU A 57 24.42 3.42 -10.29
CA GLU A 57 25.39 3.65 -11.37
C GLU A 57 25.74 2.36 -12.14
N GLY A 58 25.53 2.37 -13.45
CA GLY A 58 25.79 1.22 -14.32
C GLY A 58 24.72 0.13 -14.29
N LEU A 59 23.68 0.30 -13.49
CA LEU A 59 22.54 -0.63 -13.41
C LEU A 59 21.34 -0.09 -14.21
N SER A 60 20.59 -0.96 -14.81
CA SER A 60 19.35 -0.62 -15.54
C SER A 60 18.38 -1.79 -15.55
N HIS A 61 17.10 -1.48 -15.57
CA HIS A 61 16.10 -2.51 -15.85
C HIS A 61 16.13 -2.95 -17.30
N GLU A 62 15.69 -4.17 -17.54
CA GLU A 62 15.24 -4.55 -18.88
C GLU A 62 14.14 -3.57 -19.34
N PRO A 63 14.06 -3.26 -20.64
CA PRO A 63 12.98 -2.43 -21.15
C PRO A 63 11.61 -3.01 -20.77
N LEU A 64 10.77 -2.19 -20.15
CA LEU A 64 9.40 -2.61 -19.84
C LEU A 64 8.70 -3.04 -21.13
N PRO A 65 7.85 -4.06 -21.06
CA PRO A 65 6.98 -4.41 -22.19
C PRO A 65 6.21 -3.16 -22.66
N GLN A 66 6.07 -2.99 -23.98
CA GLN A 66 5.24 -1.91 -24.55
C GLN A 66 3.76 -2.24 -24.33
N ALA A 67 3.33 -2.25 -23.05
CA ALA A 67 1.96 -2.50 -22.68
C ALA A 67 1.28 -1.16 -22.31
N ASP A 68 0.03 -1.02 -22.67
CA ASP A 68 -0.83 0.04 -22.14
C ASP A 68 -1.05 -0.24 -20.64
N THR A 69 -0.36 0.51 -19.79
CA THR A 69 -0.43 0.35 -18.32
C THR A 69 -1.86 0.52 -17.80
N VAL A 70 -2.64 1.41 -18.41
CA VAL A 70 -4.05 1.65 -18.02
C VAL A 70 -4.89 0.42 -18.35
N ALA A 71 -4.75 -0.13 -19.55
CA ALA A 71 -5.47 -1.35 -19.96
C ALA A 71 -5.05 -2.56 -19.13
N LEU A 72 -3.75 -2.72 -18.85
CA LEU A 72 -3.21 -3.76 -17.99
C LEU A 72 -3.82 -3.65 -16.57
N THR A 73 -3.69 -2.49 -15.95
CA THR A 73 -4.21 -2.24 -14.59
C THR A 73 -5.71 -2.50 -14.54
N ARG A 74 -6.47 -1.96 -15.51
CA ARG A 74 -7.92 -2.20 -15.59
C ARG A 74 -8.25 -3.68 -15.63
N GLY A 75 -7.57 -4.44 -16.48
CA GLY A 75 -7.80 -5.90 -16.61
C GLY A 75 -7.58 -6.64 -15.29
N LYS A 76 -6.59 -6.21 -14.50
CA LYS A 76 -6.26 -6.80 -13.19
C LYS A 76 -7.24 -6.41 -12.08
N VAL A 77 -7.65 -5.15 -12.00
CA VAL A 77 -8.47 -4.64 -10.86
C VAL A 77 -9.99 -4.79 -11.10
N GLU A 78 -10.45 -4.87 -12.35
CA GLU A 78 -11.89 -4.92 -12.68
C GLU A 78 -12.64 -6.06 -11.98
N PRO A 79 -12.15 -7.32 -11.94
CA PRO A 79 -12.84 -8.41 -11.23
C PRO A 79 -13.02 -8.11 -9.74
N MET A 80 -12.02 -7.51 -9.11
CA MET A 80 -12.03 -7.12 -7.70
C MET A 80 -13.07 -6.01 -7.44
N VAL A 81 -13.07 -4.96 -8.25
CA VAL A 81 -14.04 -3.85 -8.14
C VAL A 81 -15.47 -4.36 -8.35
N ARG A 82 -15.70 -5.16 -9.39
CA ARG A 82 -17.02 -5.75 -9.66
C ARG A 82 -17.52 -6.65 -8.53
N GLY A 83 -16.62 -7.34 -7.85
CA GLY A 83 -16.96 -8.22 -6.74
C GLY A 83 -17.20 -7.48 -5.42
N LEU A 84 -16.49 -6.38 -5.17
CA LEU A 84 -16.50 -5.66 -3.89
C LEU A 84 -17.52 -4.53 -3.82
N PHE A 85 -17.72 -3.78 -4.93
CA PHE A 85 -18.54 -2.58 -4.94
C PHE A 85 -19.95 -2.82 -5.51
N PRO A 86 -20.96 -2.06 -5.05
CA PRO A 86 -22.26 -2.05 -5.69
C PRO A 86 -22.16 -1.46 -7.11
N ARG A 87 -23.03 -1.93 -8.03
CA ARG A 87 -22.94 -1.60 -9.45
C ARG A 87 -22.88 -0.09 -9.72
N VAL A 88 -23.57 0.72 -8.93
CA VAL A 88 -23.64 2.18 -9.08
C VAL A 88 -22.34 2.91 -8.70
N GLU A 89 -21.40 2.24 -8.06
CA GLU A 89 -20.11 2.78 -7.63
C GLU A 89 -18.94 2.25 -8.47
N GLN A 90 -19.16 1.20 -9.27
CA GLN A 90 -18.08 0.48 -9.95
C GLN A 90 -17.34 1.32 -10.97
N ASP A 91 -18.05 2.11 -11.75
CA ASP A 91 -17.44 2.89 -12.84
C ASP A 91 -16.52 3.99 -12.28
N GLU A 92 -16.93 4.68 -11.21
CA GLU A 92 -16.10 5.70 -10.55
C GLU A 92 -14.83 5.09 -9.92
N VAL A 93 -14.99 3.94 -9.24
CA VAL A 93 -13.83 3.26 -8.65
C VAL A 93 -12.89 2.75 -9.73
N LEU A 94 -13.40 2.16 -10.81
CA LEU A 94 -12.58 1.69 -11.93
C LEU A 94 -11.85 2.82 -12.63
N ALA A 95 -12.51 3.96 -12.88
CA ALA A 95 -11.89 5.11 -13.52
C ALA A 95 -10.70 5.69 -12.72
N THR A 96 -10.70 5.50 -11.41
CA THR A 96 -9.57 5.85 -10.55
C THR A 96 -8.50 4.77 -10.59
N LEU A 97 -8.86 3.50 -10.35
CA LEU A 97 -7.90 2.41 -10.21
C LEU A 97 -7.16 2.09 -11.52
N GLU A 98 -7.80 2.21 -12.67
CA GLU A 98 -7.13 1.95 -13.96
C GLU A 98 -5.91 2.84 -14.24
N LYS A 99 -5.84 4.00 -13.56
CA LYS A 99 -4.75 4.98 -13.66
C LYS A 99 -3.83 4.98 -12.45
N SER A 100 -4.06 4.07 -11.49
CA SER A 100 -3.36 4.11 -10.21
C SER A 100 -1.91 3.62 -10.30
N VAL A 101 -1.57 2.76 -11.26
CA VAL A 101 -0.25 2.09 -11.32
C VAL A 101 0.80 2.96 -11.99
N VAL A 102 1.92 3.11 -11.31
CA VAL A 102 3.15 3.74 -11.79
C VAL A 102 4.29 2.75 -11.60
N PHE A 103 4.83 2.22 -12.68
CA PHE A 103 6.04 1.41 -12.63
C PHE A 103 7.26 2.29 -12.37
N LEU A 104 8.05 1.94 -11.33
CA LEU A 104 9.28 2.69 -11.00
C LEU A 104 10.40 2.32 -11.98
N THR A 105 10.90 3.32 -12.68
CA THR A 105 11.95 3.14 -13.66
C THR A 105 13.03 4.20 -13.48
N SER A 106 14.21 3.98 -14.06
CA SER A 106 15.27 4.98 -14.07
C SER A 106 14.87 6.29 -14.78
N ALA A 107 13.82 6.26 -15.62
CA ALA A 107 13.32 7.45 -16.30
C ALA A 107 12.45 8.36 -15.44
N ASN A 108 11.77 7.81 -14.39
CA ASN A 108 10.82 8.58 -13.60
C ASN A 108 11.18 8.70 -12.11
N ILE A 109 12.10 7.87 -11.60
CA ILE A 109 12.39 7.82 -10.17
C ILE A 109 12.82 9.17 -9.59
N GLU A 110 13.70 9.89 -10.26
CA GLU A 110 14.22 11.15 -9.73
C GLU A 110 13.14 12.22 -9.59
N ALA A 111 12.28 12.36 -10.59
CA ALA A 111 11.15 13.28 -10.54
C ALA A 111 10.19 12.89 -9.39
N LEU A 112 9.86 11.60 -9.26
CA LEU A 112 9.04 11.10 -8.19
C LEU A 112 9.63 11.38 -6.80
N LEU A 113 10.93 11.16 -6.61
CA LEU A 113 11.61 11.45 -5.35
C LEU A 113 11.58 12.93 -4.99
N LEU A 114 11.74 13.84 -5.96
CA LEU A 114 11.74 15.28 -5.73
C LEU A 114 10.34 15.84 -5.46
N GLU A 115 9.31 15.30 -6.12
CA GLU A 115 7.94 15.80 -6.06
C GLU A 115 7.10 15.14 -4.97
N HIS A 116 7.59 14.07 -4.35
CA HIS A 116 6.82 13.30 -3.37
C HIS A 116 6.48 14.12 -2.13
N GLY A 117 5.25 13.97 -1.59
CA GLY A 117 4.77 14.77 -0.45
C GLY A 117 5.43 14.45 0.90
N TYR A 118 5.87 13.19 1.09
CA TYR A 118 6.40 12.70 2.37
C TYR A 118 7.81 12.15 2.24
N ASP A 119 8.73 12.57 3.12
CA ASP A 119 10.13 12.15 3.09
C ASP A 119 10.29 10.65 3.33
N SER A 120 9.54 10.08 4.27
CA SER A 120 9.57 8.64 4.55
C SER A 120 9.15 7.79 3.35
N SER A 121 8.11 8.22 2.63
CA SER A 121 7.65 7.51 1.44
C SER A 121 8.64 7.62 0.28
N ALA A 122 9.27 8.78 0.09
CA ALA A 122 10.30 8.90 -0.93
C ALA A 122 11.52 8.02 -0.63
N TRP A 123 11.91 7.90 0.64
CA TRP A 123 12.97 6.96 1.04
C TRP A 123 12.56 5.51 0.74
N THR A 124 11.31 5.15 0.98
CA THR A 124 10.77 3.82 0.65
C THR A 124 10.77 3.58 -0.87
N LEU A 125 10.34 4.56 -1.67
CA LEU A 125 10.37 4.49 -3.15
C LEU A 125 11.79 4.36 -3.69
N ALA A 126 12.75 5.08 -3.09
CA ALA A 126 14.16 4.96 -3.45
C ALA A 126 14.69 3.54 -3.22
N ASN A 127 14.39 2.94 -2.06
CA ASN A 127 14.78 1.56 -1.76
C ASN A 127 14.07 0.55 -2.66
N LEU A 128 12.79 0.74 -2.97
CA LEU A 128 12.05 -0.11 -3.90
C LEU A 128 12.69 -0.08 -5.30
N HIS A 129 13.07 1.10 -5.79
CA HIS A 129 13.77 1.24 -7.06
C HIS A 129 15.17 0.59 -7.02
N LEU A 130 15.96 0.82 -5.97
CA LEU A 130 17.29 0.21 -5.82
C LEU A 130 17.18 -1.32 -5.74
N ALA A 131 16.22 -1.84 -4.98
CA ALA A 131 15.96 -3.28 -4.89
C ALA A 131 15.68 -3.90 -6.26
N SER A 132 14.83 -3.26 -7.08
CA SER A 132 14.47 -3.73 -8.42
C SER A 132 15.66 -3.72 -9.42
N LEU A 133 16.67 -2.91 -9.15
CA LEU A 133 17.93 -2.91 -9.91
C LEU A 133 18.95 -3.94 -9.39
N GLY A 134 18.67 -4.61 -8.27
CA GLY A 134 19.66 -5.43 -7.56
C GLY A 134 20.78 -4.62 -6.92
N ALA A 135 20.58 -3.31 -6.71
CA ALA A 135 21.54 -2.42 -6.06
C ALA A 135 21.54 -2.59 -4.54
N ASP A 136 22.56 -2.04 -3.89
CA ASP A 136 22.58 -1.86 -2.44
C ASP A 136 21.46 -0.90 -2.02
N LEU A 137 20.83 -1.18 -0.88
CA LEU A 137 19.79 -0.32 -0.32
C LEU A 137 20.41 0.83 0.49
N LEU A 138 19.63 1.87 0.74
CA LEU A 138 20.06 3.06 1.51
C LEU A 138 20.38 2.73 2.98
N GLY A 139 19.72 1.75 3.57
CA GLY A 139 19.96 1.31 4.94
C GLY A 139 20.00 -0.21 5.06
N GLU A 140 20.78 -0.71 6.02
CA GLU A 140 20.92 -2.16 6.26
C GLU A 140 19.57 -2.82 6.62
N ASP A 141 18.71 -2.07 7.34
CA ASP A 141 17.39 -2.54 7.76
C ASP A 141 16.27 -2.11 6.78
N ALA A 142 16.60 -1.59 5.59
CA ALA A 142 15.59 -1.16 4.62
C ALA A 142 14.77 -2.37 4.12
N PRO A 143 13.43 -2.31 4.16
CA PRO A 143 12.61 -3.42 3.70
C PRO A 143 12.72 -3.58 2.18
N ARG A 144 12.82 -4.84 1.72
CA ARG A 144 12.71 -5.16 0.30
C ARG A 144 11.24 -5.27 -0.06
N LEU A 145 10.71 -4.22 -0.66
CA LEU A 145 9.33 -4.14 -1.11
C LEU A 145 9.27 -4.29 -2.63
N VAL A 146 8.14 -4.77 -3.14
CA VAL A 146 7.83 -4.87 -4.56
C VAL A 146 6.80 -3.85 -5.01
N GLY A 147 6.20 -3.15 -4.06
CA GLY A 147 5.23 -2.08 -4.29
C GLY A 147 5.04 -1.18 -3.08
N LEU A 148 4.40 -0.04 -3.32
CA LEU A 148 3.96 0.92 -2.29
C LEU A 148 2.71 1.61 -2.79
N SER A 149 1.65 1.62 -1.98
CA SER A 149 0.42 2.35 -2.31
C SER A 149 0.19 3.54 -1.38
N GLU A 150 -0.06 4.68 -1.98
CA GLU A 150 -0.43 5.92 -1.29
C GLU A 150 -1.66 6.55 -1.94
N GLU A 151 -2.66 6.85 -1.13
CA GLU A 151 -3.95 7.36 -1.58
C GLU A 151 -4.51 6.59 -2.79
N THR A 152 -4.37 7.12 -3.99
CA THR A 152 -4.86 6.50 -5.24
C THR A 152 -3.74 6.02 -6.16
N THR A 153 -2.48 6.05 -5.73
CA THR A 153 -1.32 5.66 -6.54
C THR A 153 -0.68 4.39 -6.00
N CYS A 154 -0.39 3.46 -6.88
CA CYS A 154 0.37 2.24 -6.62
C CYS A 154 1.71 2.33 -7.36
N TYR A 155 2.78 2.50 -6.64
CA TYR A 155 4.14 2.39 -7.17
C TYR A 155 4.54 0.92 -7.19
N VAL A 156 4.88 0.39 -8.36
CA VAL A 156 5.14 -1.05 -8.54
C VAL A 156 6.53 -1.25 -9.13
N SER A 157 7.24 -2.26 -8.61
CA SER A 157 8.51 -2.70 -9.15
C SER A 157 8.36 -3.23 -10.59
N PRO A 158 9.30 -2.92 -11.51
CA PRO A 158 9.39 -3.58 -12.80
C PRO A 158 9.54 -5.11 -12.73
N ASP A 159 9.99 -5.66 -11.60
CA ASP A 159 10.06 -7.10 -11.36
C ASP A 159 8.71 -7.81 -11.51
N TYR A 160 7.61 -7.04 -11.47
CA TYR A 160 6.27 -7.54 -11.80
C TYR A 160 6.23 -8.35 -13.11
N PHE A 161 7.00 -7.96 -14.12
CA PHE A 161 7.00 -8.65 -15.42
C PHE A 161 7.89 -9.89 -15.46
N ALA A 162 8.73 -10.09 -14.45
CA ALA A 162 9.62 -11.24 -14.30
C ALA A 162 9.21 -12.16 -13.14
N GLU A 163 8.08 -11.89 -12.47
CA GLU A 163 7.62 -12.65 -11.32
C GLU A 163 7.18 -14.07 -11.72
N ASP A 164 7.78 -15.07 -11.09
CA ASP A 164 7.58 -16.49 -11.35
C ASP A 164 6.52 -17.13 -10.44
N ASP A 165 6.17 -16.51 -9.30
CA ASP A 165 5.12 -17.04 -8.43
C ASP A 165 3.76 -16.97 -9.15
N PRO A 166 3.14 -18.12 -9.43
CA PRO A 166 1.87 -18.15 -10.15
C PRO A 166 0.71 -17.49 -9.41
N PHE A 167 0.88 -17.19 -8.14
CA PHE A 167 -0.13 -16.55 -7.28
C PHE A 167 0.20 -15.11 -6.91
N ALA A 168 1.37 -14.60 -7.27
CA ALA A 168 1.73 -13.20 -7.06
C ALA A 168 1.12 -12.28 -8.14
N ASP A 169 0.63 -11.12 -7.71
CA ASP A 169 0.18 -10.03 -8.57
C ASP A 169 0.30 -8.69 -7.83
N PHE A 170 1.44 -8.03 -7.97
CA PHE A 170 1.74 -6.78 -7.24
C PHE A 170 0.75 -5.67 -7.56
N ILE A 171 0.18 -5.64 -8.78
CA ILE A 171 -0.84 -4.65 -9.15
C ILE A 171 -2.11 -4.85 -8.31
N VAL A 172 -2.58 -6.09 -8.18
CA VAL A 172 -3.76 -6.39 -7.36
C VAL A 172 -3.49 -6.16 -5.89
N HIS A 173 -2.30 -6.55 -5.41
CA HIS A 173 -1.87 -6.33 -4.03
C HIS A 173 -1.93 -4.85 -3.66
N GLU A 174 -1.24 -4.01 -4.41
CA GLU A 174 -1.16 -2.57 -4.15
C GLU A 174 -2.52 -1.88 -4.35
N ALA A 175 -3.29 -2.27 -5.37
CA ALA A 175 -4.64 -1.75 -5.58
C ALA A 175 -5.59 -2.10 -4.41
N ALA A 176 -5.40 -3.25 -3.76
CA ALA A 176 -6.18 -3.61 -2.58
C ALA A 176 -5.91 -2.66 -1.39
N HIS A 177 -4.69 -2.13 -1.26
CA HIS A 177 -4.38 -1.12 -0.26
C HIS A 177 -5.09 0.21 -0.48
N ILE A 178 -5.35 0.61 -1.73
CA ILE A 178 -6.14 1.83 -2.01
C ILE A 178 -7.50 1.78 -1.31
N PHE A 179 -8.13 0.62 -1.22
CA PHE A 179 -9.47 0.50 -0.65
C PHE A 179 -9.58 0.92 0.82
N HIS A 180 -8.52 0.83 1.59
CA HIS A 180 -8.49 1.28 2.98
C HIS A 180 -7.64 2.54 3.22
N ASN A 181 -6.86 2.98 2.23
CA ASN A 181 -6.05 4.20 2.30
C ASN A 181 -6.77 5.40 1.69
N CYS A 182 -7.74 5.19 0.79
CA CYS A 182 -8.41 6.23 0.06
C CYS A 182 -9.82 6.51 0.60
N LYS A 183 -10.15 7.78 0.75
CA LYS A 183 -11.51 8.21 1.09
C LYS A 183 -12.44 8.12 -0.11
N ARG A 184 -13.70 7.88 0.14
CA ARG A 184 -14.75 7.81 -0.90
C ARG A 184 -14.83 9.10 -1.71
N ALA A 185 -14.74 10.26 -1.04
CA ALA A 185 -14.79 11.57 -1.71
C ALA A 185 -13.65 11.75 -2.73
N THR A 186 -12.46 11.19 -2.49
CA THR A 186 -11.31 11.28 -3.40
C THR A 186 -11.61 10.66 -4.77
N VAL A 187 -12.44 9.61 -4.82
CA VAL A 187 -12.85 8.94 -6.07
C VAL A 187 -14.25 9.36 -6.54
N GLY A 188 -14.75 10.49 -6.09
CA GLY A 188 -16.07 11.01 -6.51
C GLY A 188 -17.28 10.32 -5.86
N LEU A 189 -17.07 9.39 -4.94
CA LEU A 189 -18.15 8.69 -4.25
C LEU A 189 -18.61 9.47 -3.02
N ARG A 190 -19.93 9.40 -2.76
CA ARG A 190 -20.53 10.08 -1.60
C ARG A 190 -20.05 9.43 -0.29
N GLU A 191 -19.53 10.26 0.62
CA GLU A 191 -19.30 9.88 2.02
C GLU A 191 -20.62 9.81 2.78
N THR A 192 -20.68 8.93 3.77
CA THR A 192 -21.79 8.83 4.71
C THR A 192 -21.24 8.73 6.14
N ARG A 193 -22.10 8.87 7.14
CA ARG A 193 -21.71 8.73 8.56
C ARG A 193 -21.00 7.41 8.91
N THR A 194 -21.15 6.39 8.07
CA THR A 194 -20.62 5.03 8.32
C THR A 194 -19.69 4.55 7.23
N LYS A 195 -19.41 5.38 6.20
CA LYS A 195 -18.55 5.03 5.06
C LYS A 195 -17.73 6.26 4.68
N GLU A 196 -16.57 6.40 5.29
CA GLU A 196 -15.58 7.42 4.96
C GLU A 196 -14.57 6.87 3.94
N TRP A 197 -14.09 5.67 4.17
CA TRP A 197 -13.12 4.96 3.30
C TRP A 197 -13.83 4.19 2.20
N LEU A 198 -13.11 3.84 1.16
CA LEU A 198 -13.68 3.01 0.07
C LEU A 198 -14.21 1.70 0.63
N LEU A 199 -13.42 0.98 1.42
CA LEU A 199 -13.84 -0.22 2.14
C LEU A 199 -13.40 -0.16 3.60
N ASP A 200 -14.24 -0.70 4.49
CA ASP A 200 -13.94 -0.87 5.91
C ASP A 200 -13.15 -2.16 6.12
N ILE A 201 -11.83 -2.04 6.26
CA ILE A 201 -10.90 -3.15 6.51
C ILE A 201 -10.25 -2.93 7.86
N GLY A 202 -10.21 -3.97 8.70
CA GLY A 202 -9.58 -3.92 10.02
C GLY A 202 -8.11 -3.57 9.90
N TYR A 203 -7.61 -2.62 10.70
CA TYR A 203 -6.23 -2.14 10.61
C TYR A 203 -5.19 -3.28 10.55
N ARG A 204 -5.34 -4.28 11.43
CA ARG A 204 -4.44 -5.45 11.49
C ARG A 204 -4.69 -6.48 10.37
N LYS A 205 -5.70 -6.26 9.52
CA LYS A 205 -6.08 -7.15 8.42
C LYS A 205 -5.79 -6.58 7.04
N ARG A 206 -5.13 -5.43 6.97
CA ARG A 206 -4.86 -4.74 5.70
C ARG A 206 -3.99 -5.58 4.78
N GLU A 207 -2.88 -6.11 5.31
CA GLU A 207 -2.01 -7.02 4.57
C GLU A 207 -2.69 -8.37 4.28
N THR A 208 -3.37 -8.96 5.28
CA THR A 208 -4.17 -10.19 5.06
C THR A 208 -5.18 -10.01 3.94
N PHE A 209 -5.82 -8.82 3.83
CA PHE A 209 -6.74 -8.49 2.76
C PHE A 209 -6.03 -8.39 1.42
N ALA A 210 -4.89 -7.69 1.33
CA ALA A 210 -4.14 -7.50 0.09
C ALA A 210 -3.64 -8.85 -0.45
N TYR A 211 -2.96 -9.67 0.36
CA TYR A 211 -2.53 -11.02 -0.03
C TYR A 211 -3.69 -11.95 -0.43
N SER A 212 -4.83 -11.85 0.27
CA SER A 212 -6.01 -12.64 -0.10
C SER A 212 -6.61 -12.20 -1.43
N CYS A 213 -6.63 -10.89 -1.72
CA CYS A 213 -7.09 -10.35 -3.00
C CYS A 213 -6.16 -10.76 -4.15
N GLU A 214 -4.85 -10.63 -3.96
CA GLU A 214 -3.81 -11.02 -4.88
C GLU A 214 -3.94 -12.49 -5.30
N ALA A 215 -3.85 -13.40 -4.33
CA ALA A 215 -3.93 -14.83 -4.59
C ALA A 215 -5.28 -15.24 -5.21
N TYR A 216 -6.39 -14.67 -4.74
CA TYR A 216 -7.71 -14.96 -5.28
C TYR A 216 -7.88 -14.43 -6.72
N ALA A 217 -7.32 -13.26 -7.05
CA ALA A 217 -7.30 -12.76 -8.43
C ALA A 217 -6.60 -13.75 -9.37
N ARG A 218 -5.42 -14.25 -8.96
CA ARG A 218 -4.67 -15.25 -9.75
C ARG A 218 -5.40 -16.58 -9.87
N VAL A 219 -6.08 -17.02 -8.82
CA VAL A 219 -6.97 -18.21 -8.89
C VAL A 219 -8.08 -17.99 -9.91
N LEU A 220 -8.72 -16.81 -9.95
CA LEU A 220 -9.77 -16.51 -10.93
C LEU A 220 -9.24 -16.40 -12.36
N GLU A 221 -8.07 -15.81 -12.56
CA GLU A 221 -7.45 -15.64 -13.87
C GLU A 221 -7.07 -16.98 -14.51
N ARG A 222 -6.62 -17.95 -13.68
CA ARG A 222 -6.13 -19.26 -14.13
C ARG A 222 -7.22 -20.32 -14.23
N ALA A 223 -8.30 -20.19 -13.47
CA ALA A 223 -9.35 -21.20 -13.42
C ALA A 223 -10.42 -20.98 -14.48
N THR A 224 -10.78 -22.06 -15.18
CA THR A 224 -11.87 -22.08 -16.17
C THR A 224 -13.18 -22.63 -15.60
N SER A 225 -13.14 -23.24 -14.41
CA SER A 225 -14.29 -23.89 -13.75
C SER A 225 -14.28 -23.71 -12.23
N PRO A 226 -15.44 -23.85 -11.55
CA PRO A 226 -15.51 -23.84 -10.10
C PRO A 226 -14.70 -24.95 -9.40
N SER A 227 -14.55 -26.10 -10.04
CA SER A 227 -13.70 -27.19 -9.52
C SER A 227 -12.23 -26.83 -9.59
N GLU A 228 -11.80 -26.24 -10.68
CA GLU A 228 -10.43 -25.80 -10.88
C GLU A 228 -10.04 -24.64 -9.94
N ARG A 229 -10.97 -23.70 -9.69
CA ARG A 229 -10.76 -22.67 -8.65
C ARG A 229 -10.44 -23.27 -7.29
N ARG A 230 -11.18 -24.28 -6.87
CA ARG A 230 -10.92 -24.95 -5.58
C ARG A 230 -9.59 -25.69 -5.58
N ALA A 231 -9.24 -26.34 -6.70
CA ALA A 231 -7.97 -27.04 -6.83
C ALA A 231 -6.78 -26.05 -6.75
N LEU A 232 -6.84 -24.93 -7.49
CA LEU A 232 -5.82 -23.88 -7.43
C LEU A 232 -5.71 -23.22 -6.05
N ALA A 233 -6.84 -23.00 -5.36
CA ALA A 233 -6.81 -22.48 -4.00
C ALA A 233 -6.19 -23.48 -2.99
N ALA A 234 -6.39 -24.78 -3.20
CA ALA A 234 -5.73 -25.82 -2.38
C ALA A 234 -4.23 -25.90 -2.68
N ASP A 235 -3.83 -25.75 -3.95
CA ASP A 235 -2.42 -25.66 -4.37
C ASP A 235 -1.74 -24.45 -3.71
N TYR A 236 -2.34 -23.26 -3.80
CA TYR A 236 -1.89 -22.07 -3.09
C TYR A 236 -1.69 -22.35 -1.59
N GLY A 237 -2.67 -22.94 -0.92
CA GLY A 237 -2.58 -23.25 0.50
C GLY A 237 -1.43 -24.19 0.89
N SER A 238 -0.96 -25.04 -0.05
CA SER A 238 0.18 -25.92 0.16
C SER A 238 1.54 -25.27 -0.12
N THR A 239 1.57 -24.19 -0.92
CA THR A 239 2.80 -23.55 -1.41
C THR A 239 3.02 -22.15 -0.86
N VAL A 240 1.99 -21.52 -0.27
CA VAL A 240 2.03 -20.11 0.15
C VAL A 240 3.26 -19.80 1.01
N ARG A 241 3.93 -18.71 0.63
CA ARG A 241 5.05 -18.10 1.36
C ARG A 241 4.80 -16.62 1.47
N ILE A 242 4.62 -16.11 2.68
CA ILE A 242 4.44 -14.68 2.97
C ILE A 242 5.54 -14.30 3.93
N SER A 243 6.38 -13.35 3.54
CA SER A 243 7.50 -12.86 4.35
C SER A 243 7.09 -11.76 5.34
N GLU A 244 5.88 -11.21 5.21
CA GLU A 244 5.35 -10.17 6.10
C GLU A 244 4.98 -10.79 7.46
N GLU A 245 5.75 -10.47 8.50
CA GLU A 245 5.60 -11.04 9.85
C GLU A 245 4.23 -10.80 10.49
N ARG A 246 3.52 -9.76 10.06
CA ARG A 246 2.18 -9.40 10.58
C ARG A 246 1.06 -10.24 9.98
N VAL A 247 1.38 -11.10 9.01
CA VAL A 247 0.40 -11.91 8.28
C VAL A 247 0.57 -13.39 8.62
N ASP A 248 -0.53 -14.04 8.97
CA ASP A 248 -0.58 -15.50 9.09
C ASP A 248 -0.87 -16.13 7.72
N PRO A 249 0.11 -16.85 7.10
CA PRO A 249 -0.10 -17.48 5.81
C PRO A 249 -1.24 -18.51 5.81
N ALA A 250 -1.48 -19.19 6.95
CA ALA A 250 -2.56 -20.16 7.06
C ALA A 250 -3.93 -19.49 7.06
N GLU A 251 -4.04 -18.30 7.66
CA GLU A 251 -5.26 -17.50 7.59
C GLU A 251 -5.55 -17.06 6.15
N VAL A 252 -4.55 -16.52 5.43
CA VAL A 252 -4.71 -16.12 4.02
C VAL A 252 -5.14 -17.31 3.16
N ALA A 253 -4.48 -18.47 3.30
CA ALA A 253 -4.83 -19.69 2.59
C ALA A 253 -6.28 -20.13 2.86
N GLY A 254 -6.72 -20.06 4.13
CA GLY A 254 -8.09 -20.34 4.52
C GLY A 254 -9.10 -19.39 3.89
N ILE A 255 -8.82 -18.09 3.87
CA ILE A 255 -9.66 -17.07 3.22
C ILE A 255 -9.77 -17.32 1.71
N VAL A 256 -8.65 -17.61 1.04
CA VAL A 256 -8.63 -17.90 -0.41
C VAL A 256 -9.41 -19.16 -0.73
N ALA A 257 -9.31 -20.22 0.08
CA ALA A 257 -10.08 -21.45 -0.09
C ALA A 257 -11.58 -21.21 0.07
N GLU A 258 -12.01 -20.45 1.09
CA GLU A 258 -13.41 -20.06 1.28
C GLU A 258 -13.91 -19.20 0.10
N ALA A 259 -13.10 -18.24 -0.36
CA ALA A 259 -13.42 -17.38 -1.50
C ALA A 259 -13.59 -18.19 -2.79
N ALA A 260 -12.70 -19.15 -3.05
CA ALA A 260 -12.75 -20.02 -4.23
C ALA A 260 -14.00 -20.91 -4.27
N ALA A 261 -14.54 -21.26 -3.11
CA ALA A 261 -15.77 -22.06 -3.00
C ALA A 261 -17.06 -21.22 -3.12
N ALA A 262 -16.97 -19.91 -2.91
CA ALA A 262 -18.12 -19.03 -2.89
C ALA A 262 -18.55 -18.55 -4.28
N ARG A 263 -19.83 -18.13 -4.43
CA ARG A 263 -20.32 -17.46 -5.64
C ARG A 263 -19.64 -16.12 -5.90
N ASN A 264 -19.36 -15.36 -4.81
CA ASN A 264 -18.61 -14.10 -4.84
C ASN A 264 -17.56 -14.15 -3.73
N GLY A 265 -16.36 -14.60 -4.08
CA GLY A 265 -15.26 -14.75 -3.15
C GLY A 265 -14.72 -13.41 -2.63
N TRP A 266 -14.81 -12.34 -3.42
CA TRP A 266 -14.41 -11.01 -2.99
C TRP A 266 -15.16 -10.54 -1.73
N LYS A 267 -16.46 -10.88 -1.64
CA LYS A 267 -17.27 -10.57 -0.44
C LYS A 267 -16.87 -11.41 0.77
N ILE A 268 -16.39 -12.64 0.55
CA ILE A 268 -15.82 -13.49 1.62
C ILE A 268 -14.55 -12.84 2.16
N ILE A 269 -13.62 -12.47 1.28
CA ILE A 269 -12.36 -11.81 1.66
C ILE A 269 -12.66 -10.53 2.48
N LEU A 270 -13.54 -9.66 1.97
CA LEU A 270 -13.92 -8.44 2.69
C LEU A 270 -14.54 -8.74 4.07
N ALA A 271 -15.43 -9.72 4.17
CA ALA A 271 -16.09 -10.08 5.43
C ALA A 271 -15.09 -10.62 6.46
N ARG A 272 -14.11 -11.43 6.03
CA ARG A 272 -13.05 -11.99 6.89
C ARG A 272 -12.05 -10.93 7.38
N CYS A 273 -11.87 -9.86 6.60
CA CYS A 273 -10.95 -8.77 6.92
C CYS A 273 -11.64 -7.53 7.49
N ALA A 274 -12.96 -7.55 7.64
CA ALA A 274 -13.72 -6.44 8.23
C ALA A 274 -13.32 -6.22 9.71
N PRO A 275 -13.47 -4.97 10.24
CA PRO A 275 -13.24 -4.70 11.65
C PRO A 275 -14.14 -5.59 12.56
N THR A 276 -13.56 -6.18 13.59
CA THR A 276 -14.26 -7.04 14.55
C THR A 276 -15.28 -6.29 15.42
N SER A 277 -15.11 -4.97 15.54
CA SER A 277 -16.11 -4.05 16.12
C SER A 277 -16.22 -2.84 15.20
N ARG A 278 -17.44 -2.50 14.77
CA ARG A 278 -17.66 -1.16 14.20
C ARG A 278 -17.20 -0.14 15.22
N PRO A 279 -16.39 0.87 14.86
CA PRO A 279 -16.11 1.96 15.78
C PRO A 279 -17.46 2.52 16.19
N LYS A 280 -17.76 2.49 17.51
CA LYS A 280 -18.98 3.10 18.03
C LYS A 280 -18.94 4.55 17.57
N SER A 281 -19.98 5.03 16.89
CA SER A 281 -20.06 6.43 16.51
C SER A 281 -19.92 7.28 17.78
N ALA A 282 -19.38 8.49 17.71
CA ALA A 282 -19.26 9.39 18.86
C ALA A 282 -20.62 9.55 19.59
N LEU A 283 -21.73 9.51 18.85
CA LEU A 283 -23.10 9.45 19.38
C LEU A 283 -23.41 8.17 20.16
N GLN A 284 -22.86 7.02 19.77
CA GLN A 284 -23.04 5.77 20.49
C GLN A 284 -22.23 5.75 21.78
N HIS A 285 -21.00 6.29 21.77
CA HIS A 285 -20.20 6.51 22.98
C HIS A 285 -20.91 7.47 23.95
N LEU A 286 -21.49 8.57 23.44
CA LEU A 286 -22.25 9.50 24.28
C LEU A 286 -23.51 8.82 24.89
N ARG A 287 -24.24 8.05 24.10
CA ARG A 287 -25.43 7.31 24.60
C ARG A 287 -25.06 6.27 25.65
N ASP A 288 -23.97 5.53 25.42
CA ASP A 288 -23.49 4.52 26.36
C ASP A 288 -22.99 5.17 27.67
N SER A 289 -22.32 6.35 27.58
CA SER A 289 -21.90 7.14 28.75
C SER A 289 -23.10 7.67 29.55
N VAL A 290 -24.09 8.25 28.88
CA VAL A 290 -25.32 8.75 29.52
C VAL A 290 -26.08 7.60 30.18
N ALA A 291 -26.23 6.46 29.51
CA ALA A 291 -26.90 5.28 30.09
C ALA A 291 -26.14 4.72 31.30
N ALA A 292 -24.81 4.75 31.31
CA ALA A 292 -23.98 4.32 32.42
C ALA A 292 -24.13 5.28 33.64
N GLU A 293 -24.17 6.60 33.40
CA GLU A 293 -24.42 7.60 34.48
C GLU A 293 -25.83 7.48 35.08
N GLU A 294 -26.85 7.25 34.24
CA GLU A 294 -28.22 7.03 34.75
C GLU A 294 -28.34 5.74 35.56
N ALA A 295 -27.64 4.67 35.14
CA ALA A 295 -27.62 3.41 35.90
C ALA A 295 -26.87 3.56 37.24
N ALA A 296 -25.82 4.38 37.30
CA ALA A 296 -25.08 4.66 38.52
C ALA A 296 -25.90 5.52 39.53
N ARG A 297 -26.75 6.43 39.02
CA ARG A 297 -27.66 7.26 39.87
C ARG A 297 -28.85 6.51 40.43
N ARG A 298 -29.18 5.31 39.92
CA ARG A 298 -30.28 4.47 40.38
C ARG A 298 -29.86 3.41 41.39
N ARG A 299 -28.59 3.30 41.72
CA ARG A 299 -28.02 2.48 42.80
C ARG A 299 -27.69 3.34 44.03
#